data_1f4d1fcbb121487984162f5837387514
#
_entry.id   1f4d1fcbb121487984162f5837387514
#
_cell.length_a   1.000
_cell.length_b   1.000
_cell.length_c   1.000
_cell.angle_alpha   90.00
_cell.angle_beta   90.00
_cell.angle_gamma   90.00
#
_symmetry.space_group_name_H-M   'P 1'
#
loop_
_entity.id
_entity.type
_entity.pdbx_description
1 polymer ?
#
loop_
_entity_poly.entity_id
_entity_poly.type
_entity_poly.pdbx_seq_one_letter_code
_entity_poly.pdbx_strand_id
1 'polypeptide(L)' 'MKQAIVARTDLGMGQGKLAAQVAHASLSAYEDTGNRTRTEWKGGGQKKIVLKADGEAELFRLADAAERRGLPNAIVRDA' A
#
# COMPACT_ATOMS: atom_id res chain seq x y z
N MET A 1 7.90 11.68 -5.69
CA MET A 1 6.68 11.03 -5.15
C MET A 1 6.84 9.52 -5.19
N LYS A 2 6.40 8.83 -4.16
CA LYS A 2 6.53 7.38 -4.06
C LYS A 2 5.29 6.77 -3.42
N GLN A 3 5.07 5.49 -3.71
CA GLN A 3 4.01 4.70 -3.10
C GLN A 3 4.62 3.82 -2.01
N ALA A 4 4.09 3.91 -0.80
CA ALA A 4 4.52 3.03 0.29
C ALA A 4 3.52 1.88 0.44
N ILE A 5 4.02 0.66 0.43
CA ILE A 5 3.23 -0.55 0.57
C ILE A 5 3.68 -1.24 1.85
N VAL A 6 2.74 -1.49 2.75
CA VAL A 6 3.05 -2.10 4.05
C VAL A 6 2.50 -3.52 4.07
N ALA A 7 3.37 -4.50 4.25
CA ALA A 7 3.02 -5.91 4.26
C ALA A 7 3.14 -6.49 5.67
N ARG A 8 2.14 -7.29 6.07
CA ARG A 8 2.18 -8.00 7.35
C ARG A 8 3.17 -9.15 7.29
N THR A 9 4.02 -9.26 8.28
CA THR A 9 5.00 -10.34 8.38
C THR A 9 4.53 -11.49 9.26
N ASP A 10 3.46 -11.29 10.04
CA ASP A 10 2.92 -12.28 10.96
C ASP A 10 2.07 -13.37 10.30
N LEU A 11 1.68 -13.18 9.04
CA LEU A 11 0.80 -14.13 8.35
C LEU A 11 1.51 -15.33 7.74
N GLY A 12 2.84 -15.28 7.64
CA GLY A 12 3.61 -16.40 7.09
C GLY A 12 3.32 -16.71 5.64
N MET A 13 2.97 -15.71 4.83
CA MET A 13 2.68 -15.90 3.41
C MET A 13 3.92 -16.30 2.64
N GLY A 14 3.78 -17.25 1.71
CA GLY A 14 4.83 -17.56 0.74
C GLY A 14 5.06 -16.40 -0.21
N GLN A 15 6.19 -16.44 -0.92
CA GLN A 15 6.59 -15.33 -1.81
C GLN A 15 5.56 -15.01 -2.89
N GLY A 16 4.97 -16.02 -3.51
CA GLY A 16 3.98 -15.83 -4.56
C GLY A 16 2.74 -15.12 -4.06
N LYS A 17 2.24 -15.54 -2.91
CA LYS A 17 1.06 -14.92 -2.30
C LYS A 17 1.35 -13.49 -1.86
N LEU A 18 2.52 -13.27 -1.27
CA LEU A 18 2.94 -11.94 -0.85
C LEU A 18 3.05 -11.00 -2.05
N ALA A 19 3.67 -11.45 -3.14
CA ALA A 19 3.81 -10.65 -4.35
C ALA A 19 2.45 -10.26 -4.93
N ALA A 20 1.50 -11.21 -4.96
CA ALA A 20 0.15 -10.94 -5.45
C ALA A 20 -0.57 -9.92 -4.57
N GLN A 21 -0.46 -10.02 -3.26
CA GLN A 21 -1.07 -9.08 -2.32
C GLN A 21 -0.45 -7.69 -2.43
N VAL A 22 0.87 -7.61 -2.59
CA VAL A 22 1.56 -6.32 -2.78
C VAL A 22 1.09 -5.65 -4.07
N ALA A 23 0.98 -6.40 -5.16
CA ALA A 23 0.49 -5.89 -6.44
C ALA A 23 -0.95 -5.40 -6.32
N HIS A 24 -1.80 -6.16 -5.62
CA HIS A 24 -3.18 -5.78 -5.38
C HIS A 24 -3.27 -4.46 -4.57
N ALA A 25 -2.48 -4.35 -3.52
CA ALA A 25 -2.44 -3.15 -2.70
C ALA A 25 -1.98 -1.94 -3.50
N SER A 26 -0.99 -2.12 -4.36
CA SER A 26 -0.49 -1.06 -5.24
C SER A 26 -1.59 -0.53 -6.16
N LEU A 27 -2.33 -1.44 -6.79
CA LEU A 27 -3.41 -1.06 -7.69
C LEU A 27 -4.55 -0.37 -6.94
N SER A 28 -4.96 -0.91 -5.80
CA SER A 28 -6.04 -0.32 -5.00
C SER A 28 -5.70 1.09 -4.54
N ALA A 29 -4.47 1.31 -4.08
CA ALA A 29 -4.03 2.65 -3.68
C ALA A 29 -3.98 3.60 -4.87
N TYR A 30 -3.55 3.13 -6.02
CA TYR A 30 -3.53 3.91 -7.25
C TYR A 30 -4.94 4.35 -7.64
N GLU A 31 -5.91 3.44 -7.56
CA GLU A 31 -7.31 3.74 -7.89
C GLU A 31 -7.92 4.75 -6.92
N ASP A 32 -7.46 4.77 -5.67
CA ASP A 32 -7.91 5.71 -4.64
C ASP A 32 -7.22 7.08 -4.72
N THR A 33 -6.29 7.24 -5.65
CA THR A 33 -5.48 8.45 -5.81
C THR A 33 -6.03 9.32 -6.93
N GLY A 34 -6.02 10.65 -6.74
CA GLY A 34 -6.49 11.58 -7.76
C GLY A 34 -5.61 11.60 -9.01
N ASN A 35 -6.18 12.04 -10.13
CA ASN A 35 -5.53 12.00 -11.44
C ASN A 35 -4.17 12.72 -11.50
N ARG A 36 -4.06 13.86 -10.85
CA ARG A 36 -2.82 14.64 -10.86
C ARG A 36 -1.68 13.86 -10.21
N THR A 37 -1.95 13.31 -9.03
CA THR A 37 -0.96 12.51 -8.29
C THR A 37 -0.62 11.23 -9.03
N ARG A 38 -1.61 10.56 -9.62
CA ARG A 38 -1.38 9.38 -10.46
C ARG A 38 -0.41 9.68 -11.60
N THR A 39 -0.67 10.77 -12.31
CA THR A 39 0.13 11.17 -13.46
C THR A 39 1.58 11.47 -13.06
N GLU A 40 1.77 12.20 -11.97
CA GLU A 40 3.10 12.51 -11.45
C GLU A 40 3.85 11.25 -11.05
N TRP A 41 3.20 10.35 -10.33
CA TRP A 41 3.82 9.12 -9.87
C TRP A 41 4.21 8.22 -11.03
N LYS A 42 3.32 8.03 -12.01
CA LYS A 42 3.62 7.23 -13.20
C LYS A 42 4.74 7.85 -14.01
N GLY A 43 4.69 9.15 -14.22
CA GLY A 43 5.71 9.86 -14.99
C GLY A 43 7.07 9.85 -14.30
N GLY A 44 7.09 9.76 -12.97
CA GLY A 44 8.31 9.66 -12.18
C GLY A 44 8.88 8.25 -12.03
N GLY A 45 8.30 7.26 -12.72
CA GLY A 45 8.81 5.88 -12.73
C GLY A 45 8.08 4.91 -11.81
N GLN A 46 6.94 5.29 -11.27
CA GLN A 46 6.12 4.42 -10.38
C GLN A 46 6.91 3.92 -9.16
N LYS A 47 7.63 4.79 -8.52
CA LYS A 47 8.49 4.41 -7.39
C LYS A 47 7.69 3.79 -6.26
N LYS A 48 8.14 2.64 -5.77
CA LYS A 48 7.49 1.89 -4.69
C LYS A 48 8.48 1.57 -3.58
N ILE A 49 7.98 1.59 -2.34
CA ILE A 49 8.74 1.14 -1.17
C ILE A 49 7.87 0.11 -0.47
N VAL A 50 8.43 -1.05 -0.16
CA VAL A 50 7.72 -2.08 0.60
C VAL A 50 8.28 -2.13 2.01
N LEU A 51 7.40 -1.93 2.98
CA LEU A 51 7.72 -1.92 4.39
C LEU A 51 7.04 -3.08 5.10
N LYS A 52 7.53 -3.43 6.29
CA LYS A 52 6.98 -4.53 7.09
C LYS A 52 6.14 -3.98 8.24
N ALA A 53 5.07 -4.70 8.57
CA ALA A 53 4.30 -4.48 9.79
C ALA A 53 4.18 -5.80 10.54
N ASP A 54 4.22 -5.75 11.87
CA ASP A 54 4.21 -6.95 12.71
C ASP A 54 2.82 -7.57 12.87
N GLY A 55 1.77 -6.84 12.54
CA GLY A 55 0.41 -7.34 12.69
C GLY A 55 -0.64 -6.38 12.17
N GLU A 56 -1.89 -6.81 12.28
CA GLU A 56 -3.05 -6.07 11.77
C GLU A 56 -3.22 -4.70 12.44
N ALA A 57 -3.00 -4.63 13.76
CA ALA A 57 -3.18 -3.37 14.50
C ALA A 57 -2.26 -2.27 13.97
N GLU A 58 -1.04 -2.61 13.59
CA GLU A 58 -0.10 -1.65 13.02
C GLU A 58 -0.56 -1.15 11.66
N LEU A 59 -1.12 -2.03 10.82
CA LEU A 59 -1.68 -1.62 9.53
C LEU A 59 -2.80 -0.61 9.70
N PHE A 60 -3.73 -0.86 10.62
CA PHE A 60 -4.84 0.05 10.87
C PHE A 60 -4.37 1.38 11.43
N ARG A 61 -3.36 1.37 12.29
CA ARG A 61 -2.77 2.59 12.83
C ARG A 61 -2.14 3.43 11.72
N LEU A 62 -1.43 2.81 10.79
CA LEU A 62 -0.81 3.51 9.67
C LEU A 62 -1.85 4.06 8.70
N ALA A 63 -2.89 3.28 8.41
CA ALA A 63 -3.99 3.74 7.54
C ALA A 63 -4.70 4.94 8.16
N ASP A 64 -4.95 4.90 9.47
CA ASP A 64 -5.57 6.01 10.19
C ASP A 64 -4.68 7.26 10.16
N ALA A 65 -3.38 7.10 10.33
CA ALA A 65 -2.44 8.22 10.25
C ALA A 65 -2.42 8.84 8.86
N ALA A 66 -2.46 8.00 7.81
CA ALA A 66 -2.55 8.46 6.42
C ALA A 66 -3.83 9.26 6.18
N GLU A 67 -4.95 8.75 6.66
CA GLU A 67 -6.26 9.41 6.53
C GLU A 67 -6.26 10.78 7.19
N ARG A 68 -5.71 10.86 8.40
CA ARG A 68 -5.63 12.14 9.13
C ARG A 68 -4.75 13.17 8.43
N ARG A 69 -3.80 12.74 7.63
CA ARG A 69 -2.91 13.61 6.85
C ARG A 69 -3.44 13.89 5.45
N GLY A 70 -4.61 13.38 5.13
CA GLY A 70 -5.19 13.56 3.79
C GLY A 70 -4.47 12.81 2.69
N LEU A 71 -3.76 11.72 3.04
CA LEU A 71 -3.05 10.91 2.06
C LEU A 71 -3.94 9.80 1.52
N PRO A 72 -3.93 9.56 0.20
CA PRO A 72 -4.63 8.41 -0.36
C PRO A 72 -4.12 7.12 0.27
N ASN A 73 -5.02 6.22 0.61
CA ASN A 73 -4.64 4.94 1.19
C ASN A 73 -5.69 3.87 0.91
N ALA A 74 -5.27 2.61 0.97
CA ALA A 74 -6.16 1.47 0.80
C ALA A 74 -5.65 0.31 1.65
N ILE A 75 -6.59 -0.45 2.22
CA ILE A 75 -6.26 -1.68 2.92
C ILE A 75 -6.82 -2.83 2.10
N VAL A 76 -5.97 -3.82 1.80
CA VAL A 76 -6.38 -5.02 1.08
C VAL A 76 -6.51 -6.16 2.07
N ARG A 77 -7.67 -6.80 2.06
CA ARG A 77 -7.92 -7.97 2.89
C ARG A 77 -7.75 -9.23 2.06
N ASP A 78 -7.22 -10.28 2.68
CA ASP A 78 -7.13 -11.59 2.04
C ASP A 78 -8.55 -12.16 1.91
N ALA A 79 -8.82 -12.74 0.75
CA ALA A 79 -10.13 -13.35 0.49
C ALA A 79 -10.21 -14.75 1.10
#